data_e9b465a3992dc4967615f021db3cbb43
#
_entry.id   e9b465a3992dc4967615f021db3cbb43
#
_cell.length_a   1.000
_cell.length_b   1.000
_cell.length_c   1.000
_cell.angle_alpha   90.00
_cell.angle_beta   90.00
_cell.angle_gamma   90.00
#
_symmetry.space_group_name_H-M   'P 1'
#
loop_
_entity.id
_entity.type
_entity.pdbx_description
1 polymer ?
#
loop_
_entity_poly.entity_id
_entity_poly.type
_entity_poly.pdbx_seq_one_letter_code
_entity_poly.pdbx_strand_id
1 'polypeptide(L)'
;LCKTKKFGIGNGSASAEVTGLCVVKSEPPVWFCDVDGKRVELTTEELQTPQKFQKACMEQIHMMPPMMKISDWQAIVTIMMSDMSEIEVPEELTYKGQFMDFLEEFCTGRVQAASAEELALGKPWTEDGLTFFRIESLIKYLRNNRFENYSRGQIQERLKELNSDGKSSAVKGFKGSDGKWKSIRVWHVPAFSSEVEIPDVEIHEEEVPF
;
A
#
# COMPACT_ATOMS: atom_id res chain seq x y z
N LEU A 1 15.63 19.27 22.07
CA LEU A 1 16.26 19.71 20.83
C LEU A 1 17.22 18.63 20.36
N CYS A 2 16.79 17.76 19.46
CA CYS A 2 17.63 16.74 18.86
C CYS A 2 18.68 17.42 17.99
N LYS A 3 19.96 17.26 18.31
CA LYS A 3 21.06 17.76 17.49
C LYS A 3 21.17 16.83 16.29
N THR A 4 20.56 17.21 15.17
CA THR A 4 20.74 16.53 13.89
C THR A 4 22.22 16.53 13.51
N LYS A 5 22.78 15.36 13.27
CA LYS A 5 24.15 15.23 12.80
C LYS A 5 24.26 15.83 11.39
N LYS A 6 25.28 16.62 11.15
CA LYS A 6 25.55 17.30 9.89
C LYS A 6 26.66 16.57 9.16
N PHE A 7 26.47 16.24 7.91
CA PHE A 7 27.45 15.55 7.08
C PHE A 7 27.91 16.48 5.95
N GLY A 8 29.17 16.87 5.99
CA GLY A 8 29.79 17.63 4.91
C GLY A 8 30.14 16.71 3.73
N ILE A 9 29.70 17.04 2.54
CA ILE A 9 30.03 16.36 1.29
C ILE A 9 31.02 17.22 0.51
N GLY A 10 32.16 16.65 0.08
CA GLY A 10 33.17 17.32 -0.74
C GLY A 10 34.36 17.86 0.03
N ASN A 11 35.39 18.26 -0.72
CA ASN A 11 36.63 18.83 -0.20
C ASN A 11 36.85 20.25 -0.73
N GLY A 12 37.17 21.20 0.15
CA GLY A 12 37.53 22.56 -0.23
C GLY A 12 36.35 23.47 -0.55
N SER A 13 36.41 24.25 -1.64
CA SER A 13 35.43 25.28 -2.00
C SER A 13 34.06 24.76 -2.47
N ALA A 14 33.95 23.48 -2.71
CA ALA A 14 32.67 22.82 -3.08
C ALA A 14 32.31 21.81 -1.98
N SER A 15 31.53 22.24 -1.02
CA SER A 15 30.97 21.36 0.02
C SER A 15 29.46 21.59 0.10
N ALA A 16 28.71 20.53 0.37
CA ALA A 16 27.30 20.60 0.69
C ALA A 16 27.06 19.91 2.05
N GLU A 17 26.08 20.40 2.79
CA GLU A 17 25.71 19.83 4.08
C GLU A 17 24.45 19.01 3.93
N VAL A 18 24.49 17.72 4.27
CA VAL A 18 23.30 16.83 4.25
C VAL A 18 22.89 16.51 5.68
N THR A 19 21.61 16.69 5.99
CA THR A 19 21.06 16.53 7.33
C THR A 19 19.65 15.94 7.30
N GLY A 20 19.14 15.52 8.45
CA GLY A 20 17.71 15.30 8.66
C GLY A 20 17.09 14.21 7.80
N LEU A 21 17.77 13.05 7.65
CA LEU A 21 17.17 11.92 6.94
C LEU A 21 15.88 11.48 7.64
N CYS A 22 14.79 11.42 6.88
CA CYS A 22 13.57 10.80 7.35
C CYS A 22 12.96 9.90 6.27
N VAL A 23 12.20 8.91 6.70
CA VAL A 23 11.48 7.98 5.83
C VAL A 23 9.99 8.07 6.08
N VAL A 24 9.23 8.18 5.02
CA VAL A 24 7.78 7.95 5.03
C VAL A 24 7.57 6.47 4.75
N LYS A 25 6.94 5.77 5.70
CA LYS A 25 6.64 4.32 5.61
C LYS A 25 5.51 4.07 4.63
N SER A 26 5.75 4.33 3.35
CA SER A 26 4.86 3.98 2.24
C SER A 26 5.42 2.77 1.47
N GLU A 27 4.67 2.23 0.53
CA GLU A 27 5.13 1.17 -0.39
C GLU A 27 5.05 1.67 -1.84
N PRO A 28 6.19 1.98 -2.47
CA PRO A 28 7.56 1.99 -1.95
C PRO A 28 7.83 3.14 -0.95
N PRO A 29 8.86 3.01 -0.07
CA PRO A 29 9.20 4.05 0.89
C PRO A 29 9.71 5.29 0.17
N VAL A 30 9.34 6.47 0.71
CA VAL A 30 9.82 7.78 0.26
C VAL A 30 10.75 8.36 1.31
N TRP A 31 11.89 8.82 0.87
CA TRP A 31 12.93 9.37 1.73
C TRP A 31 13.02 10.87 1.55
N PHE A 32 13.34 11.57 2.62
CA PHE A 32 13.60 13.01 2.60
C PHE A 32 14.88 13.30 3.35
N CYS A 33 15.64 14.24 2.84
CA CYS A 33 16.79 14.85 3.56
C CYS A 33 16.89 16.33 3.24
N ASP A 34 17.62 17.06 4.04
CA ASP A 34 17.89 18.47 3.80
C ASP A 34 19.32 18.62 3.26
N VAL A 35 19.48 19.31 2.13
CA VAL A 35 20.75 19.61 1.49
C VAL A 35 20.93 21.14 1.52
N ASP A 36 21.89 21.61 2.29
CA ASP A 36 22.11 23.05 2.56
C ASP A 36 20.80 23.75 2.97
N GLY A 37 20.02 23.07 3.82
CA GLY A 37 18.74 23.57 4.35
C GLY A 37 17.56 23.52 3.38
N LYS A 38 17.70 22.91 2.21
CA LYS A 38 16.62 22.67 1.25
C LYS A 38 16.21 21.21 1.26
N ARG A 39 14.91 20.96 1.36
CA ARG A 39 14.33 19.60 1.38
C ARG A 39 14.41 18.93 0.02
N VAL A 40 14.86 17.69 -0.01
CA VAL A 40 14.93 16.84 -1.21
C VAL A 40 14.18 15.54 -0.93
N GLU A 41 13.29 15.18 -1.83
CA GLU A 41 12.60 13.90 -1.85
C GLU A 41 13.42 12.88 -2.66
N LEU A 42 13.54 11.66 -2.17
CA LEU A 42 14.37 10.63 -2.77
C LEU A 42 13.63 9.29 -2.79
N THR A 43 13.82 8.56 -3.85
CA THR A 43 13.57 7.13 -3.89
C THR A 43 14.72 6.38 -3.19
N THR A 44 14.50 5.11 -2.85
CA THR A 44 15.55 4.26 -2.27
C THR A 44 16.78 4.18 -3.20
N GLU A 45 16.56 4.13 -4.50
CA GLU A 45 17.64 4.06 -5.50
C GLU A 45 18.45 5.37 -5.58
N GLU A 46 17.79 6.51 -5.45
CA GLU A 46 18.45 7.82 -5.41
C GLU A 46 19.24 8.00 -4.12
N LEU A 47 18.72 7.52 -3.01
CA LEU A 47 19.47 7.54 -1.74
C LEU A 47 20.69 6.62 -1.76
N GLN A 48 20.64 5.47 -2.43
CA GLN A 48 21.77 4.52 -2.49
C GLN A 48 22.92 4.97 -3.36
N THR A 49 22.67 5.79 -4.38
CA THR A 49 23.63 6.05 -5.47
C THR A 49 23.97 7.53 -5.54
N PRO A 50 25.22 7.95 -5.29
CA PRO A 50 25.58 9.38 -5.26
C PRO A 50 25.28 10.12 -6.56
N GLN A 51 25.36 9.49 -7.73
CA GLN A 51 25.00 10.09 -9.01
C GLN A 51 23.50 10.38 -9.11
N LYS A 52 22.66 9.46 -8.62
CA LYS A 52 21.20 9.64 -8.64
C LYS A 52 20.76 10.66 -7.60
N PHE A 53 21.38 10.65 -6.42
CA PHE A 53 21.21 11.68 -5.41
C PHE A 53 21.54 13.08 -5.97
N GLN A 54 22.69 13.22 -6.63
CA GLN A 54 23.09 14.49 -7.27
C GLN A 54 22.05 14.92 -8.31
N LYS A 55 21.55 13.99 -9.14
CA LYS A 55 20.51 14.26 -10.12
C LYS A 55 19.23 14.77 -9.45
N ALA A 56 18.75 14.10 -8.39
CA ALA A 56 17.57 14.52 -7.65
C ALA A 56 17.73 15.92 -7.06
N CYS A 57 18.90 16.26 -6.51
CA CYS A 57 19.21 17.61 -6.03
C CYS A 57 19.16 18.66 -7.17
N MET A 58 19.69 18.31 -8.34
CA MET A 58 19.65 19.21 -9.49
C MET A 58 18.22 19.49 -9.97
N GLU A 59 17.39 18.45 -10.00
CA GLU A 59 16.01 18.54 -10.48
C GLU A 59 15.09 19.30 -9.50
N GLN A 60 15.26 19.08 -8.19
CA GLN A 60 14.33 19.59 -7.17
C GLN A 60 14.77 20.93 -6.58
N ILE A 61 16.06 21.08 -6.27
CA ILE A 61 16.55 22.26 -5.55
C ILE A 61 17.54 23.11 -6.38
N HIS A 62 17.80 22.70 -7.62
CA HIS A 62 18.72 23.35 -8.57
C HIS A 62 20.14 23.51 -8.02
N MET A 63 20.60 22.50 -7.29
CA MET A 63 21.94 22.42 -6.74
C MET A 63 22.64 21.14 -7.23
N MET A 64 23.94 21.23 -7.45
CA MET A 64 24.78 20.10 -7.83
C MET A 64 25.79 19.82 -6.70
N PRO A 65 25.45 18.97 -5.74
CA PRO A 65 26.38 18.58 -4.68
C PRO A 65 27.65 17.94 -5.27
N PRO A 66 28.79 18.07 -4.61
CA PRO A 66 30.02 17.45 -5.10
C PRO A 66 29.88 15.92 -5.18
N MET A 67 30.45 15.34 -6.24
CA MET A 67 30.45 13.89 -6.43
C MET A 67 31.34 13.22 -5.39
N MET A 68 30.84 12.14 -4.79
CA MET A 68 31.56 11.31 -3.84
C MET A 68 31.85 9.91 -4.40
N LYS A 69 32.85 9.25 -3.85
CA LYS A 69 33.02 7.81 -4.08
C LYS A 69 31.82 7.07 -3.46
N ILE A 70 31.40 5.99 -4.10
CA ILE A 70 30.24 5.22 -3.65
C ILE A 70 30.42 4.67 -2.21
N SER A 71 31.65 4.24 -1.85
CA SER A 71 31.99 3.77 -0.49
C SER A 71 31.78 4.82 0.57
N ASP A 72 32.22 6.06 0.28
CA ASP A 72 32.14 7.17 1.23
C ASP A 72 30.68 7.63 1.38
N TRP A 73 29.93 7.66 0.27
CA TRP A 73 28.51 7.93 0.28
C TRP A 73 27.73 6.89 1.09
N GLN A 74 27.98 5.60 0.88
CA GLN A 74 27.32 4.52 1.62
C GLN A 74 27.61 4.58 3.12
N ALA A 75 28.82 4.96 3.51
CA ALA A 75 29.15 5.17 4.91
C ALA A 75 28.32 6.31 5.53
N ILE A 76 28.17 7.43 4.82
CA ILE A 76 27.33 8.57 5.24
C ILE A 76 25.87 8.13 5.35
N VAL A 77 25.32 7.47 4.33
CA VAL A 77 23.93 6.98 4.34
C VAL A 77 23.69 6.03 5.51
N THR A 78 24.63 5.10 5.79
CA THR A 78 24.52 4.18 6.93
C THR A 78 24.44 4.94 8.25
N ILE A 79 25.26 5.98 8.44
CA ILE A 79 25.22 6.79 9.65
C ILE A 79 23.91 7.60 9.71
N MET A 80 23.45 8.19 8.60
CA MET A 80 22.17 8.91 8.55
C MET A 80 21.00 7.98 8.89
N MET A 81 21.00 6.75 8.40
CA MET A 81 19.96 5.75 8.70
C MET A 81 19.94 5.36 10.19
N SER A 82 21.07 5.40 10.90
CA SER A 82 21.10 5.13 12.34
C SER A 82 20.46 6.22 13.19
N ASP A 83 20.26 7.41 12.65
CA ASP A 83 19.73 8.60 13.34
C ASP A 83 18.50 9.20 12.60
N MET A 84 17.90 8.42 11.69
CA MET A 84 16.77 8.87 10.92
C MET A 84 15.48 8.94 11.74
N SER A 85 14.57 9.80 11.34
CA SER A 85 13.20 9.80 11.83
C SER A 85 12.27 9.03 10.89
N GLU A 86 11.28 8.38 11.48
CA GLU A 86 10.26 7.65 10.74
C GLU A 86 8.93 8.40 10.80
N ILE A 87 8.29 8.56 9.66
CA ILE A 87 6.96 9.16 9.54
C ILE A 87 6.01 8.02 9.16
N GLU A 88 5.10 7.71 10.06
CA GLU A 88 4.01 6.78 9.77
C GLU A 88 2.93 7.50 8.96
N VAL A 89 2.53 6.89 7.87
CA VAL A 89 1.39 7.34 7.07
C VAL A 89 0.16 6.59 7.58
N PRO A 90 -0.98 7.27 7.77
CA PRO A 90 -2.23 6.59 8.02
C PRO A 90 -2.46 5.47 7.00
N GLU A 91 -2.88 4.30 7.46
CA GLU A 91 -2.96 3.09 6.62
C GLU A 91 -3.87 3.32 5.41
N GLU A 92 -4.91 4.13 5.56
CA GLU A 92 -5.87 4.52 4.52
C GLU A 92 -5.21 5.28 3.34
N LEU A 93 -4.10 5.96 3.57
CA LEU A 93 -3.36 6.70 2.54
C LEU A 93 -2.30 5.85 1.84
N THR A 94 -2.07 4.62 2.30
CA THR A 94 -1.13 3.70 1.70
C THR A 94 -1.78 2.91 0.55
N TYR A 95 -0.96 2.37 -0.36
CA TYR A 95 -1.48 1.44 -1.37
C TYR A 95 -2.09 0.18 -0.75
N LYS A 96 -1.64 -0.20 0.44
CA LYS A 96 -2.21 -1.33 1.18
C LYS A 96 -3.62 -1.00 1.65
N GLY A 97 -3.83 0.17 2.26
CA GLY A 97 -5.15 0.63 2.67
C GLY A 97 -6.11 0.75 1.49
N GLN A 98 -5.70 1.44 0.42
CA GLN A 98 -6.50 1.52 -0.81
C GLN A 98 -6.86 0.16 -1.40
N PHE A 99 -5.92 -0.80 -1.36
CA PHE A 99 -6.20 -2.16 -1.80
C PHE A 99 -7.26 -2.84 -0.91
N MET A 100 -7.19 -2.63 0.40
CA MET A 100 -8.16 -3.17 1.35
C MET A 100 -9.56 -2.59 1.12
N ASP A 101 -9.67 -1.28 0.93
CA ASP A 101 -10.93 -0.60 0.62
C ASP A 101 -11.56 -1.15 -0.68
N PHE A 102 -10.77 -1.28 -1.74
CA PHE A 102 -11.24 -1.87 -2.99
C PHE A 102 -11.60 -3.35 -2.86
N LEU A 103 -10.88 -4.11 -2.05
CA LEU A 103 -11.18 -5.51 -1.81
C LEU A 103 -12.49 -5.67 -1.04
N GLU A 104 -12.71 -4.86 -0.02
CA GLU A 104 -13.96 -4.81 0.74
C GLU A 104 -15.12 -4.42 -0.15
N GLU A 105 -15.00 -3.33 -0.91
CA GLU A 105 -16.02 -2.90 -1.87
C GLU A 105 -16.30 -3.98 -2.93
N PHE A 106 -15.27 -4.65 -3.44
CA PHE A 106 -15.44 -5.77 -4.36
C PHE A 106 -16.22 -6.91 -3.73
N CYS A 107 -15.95 -7.24 -2.47
CA CYS A 107 -16.59 -8.36 -1.76
C CYS A 107 -18.01 -8.04 -1.28
N THR A 108 -18.31 -6.78 -0.93
CA THR A 108 -19.59 -6.39 -0.30
C THR A 108 -20.48 -5.57 -1.22
N GLY A 109 -19.93 -4.65 -1.99
CA GLY A 109 -20.66 -3.68 -2.81
C GLY A 109 -21.21 -4.25 -4.12
N ARG A 110 -20.81 -5.48 -4.52
CA ARG A 110 -21.28 -6.12 -5.76
C ARG A 110 -22.44 -7.06 -5.50
N VAL A 111 -23.18 -7.37 -6.58
CA VAL A 111 -24.20 -8.42 -6.52
C VAL A 111 -23.53 -9.74 -6.14
N GLN A 112 -23.89 -10.27 -4.98
CA GLN A 112 -23.40 -11.52 -4.46
C GLN A 112 -23.92 -12.70 -5.28
N ALA A 113 -23.14 -13.77 -5.35
CA ALA A 113 -23.58 -15.04 -5.90
C ALA A 113 -24.53 -15.72 -4.91
N ALA A 114 -25.64 -16.26 -5.42
CA ALA A 114 -26.55 -17.08 -4.63
C ALA A 114 -26.05 -18.52 -4.47
N SER A 115 -25.11 -18.95 -5.31
CA SER A 115 -24.53 -20.29 -5.29
C SER A 115 -23.11 -20.31 -5.86
N ALA A 116 -22.37 -21.39 -5.56
CA ALA A 116 -21.03 -21.61 -6.09
C ALA A 116 -20.96 -21.61 -7.63
N GLU A 117 -22.05 -21.92 -8.33
CA GLU A 117 -22.11 -21.88 -9.79
C GLU A 117 -21.91 -20.46 -10.33
N GLU A 118 -22.46 -19.46 -9.65
CA GLU A 118 -22.37 -18.06 -10.06
C GLU A 118 -20.97 -17.45 -9.88
N LEU A 119 -20.07 -18.12 -9.15
CA LEU A 119 -18.64 -17.76 -9.12
C LEU A 119 -18.03 -17.76 -10.54
N ALA A 120 -18.52 -18.63 -11.43
CA ALA A 120 -18.08 -18.68 -12.81
C ALA A 120 -18.42 -17.39 -13.58
N LEU A 121 -19.46 -16.68 -13.16
CA LEU A 121 -19.88 -15.37 -13.71
C LEU A 121 -19.08 -14.21 -13.12
N GLY A 122 -18.19 -14.48 -12.17
CA GLY A 122 -17.32 -13.47 -11.54
C GLY A 122 -17.96 -12.73 -10.37
N LYS A 123 -19.07 -13.24 -9.83
CA LYS A 123 -19.70 -12.70 -8.63
C LYS A 123 -18.97 -13.24 -7.37
N PRO A 124 -18.74 -12.44 -6.33
CA PRO A 124 -18.31 -12.93 -5.03
C PRO A 124 -19.39 -13.77 -4.37
N TRP A 125 -18.99 -14.77 -3.58
CA TRP A 125 -19.89 -15.65 -2.85
C TRP A 125 -19.42 -15.82 -1.42
N THR A 126 -20.25 -15.50 -0.46
CA THR A 126 -19.94 -15.61 0.97
C THR A 126 -20.61 -16.85 1.56
N GLU A 127 -19.81 -17.69 2.20
CA GLU A 127 -20.22 -18.90 2.90
C GLU A 127 -19.27 -19.18 4.08
N ASP A 128 -19.82 -19.58 5.21
CA ASP A 128 -19.06 -19.97 6.41
C ASP A 128 -18.02 -18.95 6.87
N GLY A 129 -18.35 -17.66 6.82
CA GLY A 129 -17.45 -16.58 7.23
C GLY A 129 -16.29 -16.30 6.27
N LEU A 130 -16.34 -16.85 5.06
CA LEU A 130 -15.36 -16.60 4.00
C LEU A 130 -16.07 -16.09 2.74
N THR A 131 -15.46 -15.12 2.08
CA THR A 131 -15.90 -14.64 0.77
C THR A 131 -15.00 -15.22 -0.31
N PHE A 132 -15.59 -15.98 -1.22
CA PHE A 132 -14.94 -16.64 -2.34
C PHE A 132 -15.13 -15.84 -3.62
N PHE A 133 -14.08 -15.77 -4.44
CA PHE A 133 -14.12 -15.07 -5.74
C PHE A 133 -13.04 -15.60 -6.70
N ARG A 134 -13.15 -15.21 -7.97
CA ARG A 134 -12.10 -15.46 -8.96
C ARG A 134 -11.10 -14.30 -8.93
N ILE A 135 -9.81 -14.61 -8.91
CA ILE A 135 -8.77 -13.58 -8.89
C ILE A 135 -8.80 -12.69 -10.15
N GLU A 136 -9.20 -13.26 -11.29
CA GLU A 136 -9.34 -12.50 -12.53
C GLU A 136 -10.43 -11.43 -12.41
N SER A 137 -11.51 -11.73 -11.67
CA SER A 137 -12.61 -10.78 -11.43
C SER A 137 -12.17 -9.64 -10.53
N LEU A 138 -11.39 -9.94 -9.47
CA LEU A 138 -10.80 -8.92 -8.60
C LEU A 138 -9.80 -8.04 -9.39
N ILE A 139 -8.87 -8.63 -10.14
CA ILE A 139 -7.89 -7.87 -10.93
C ILE A 139 -8.59 -6.96 -11.94
N LYS A 140 -9.65 -7.45 -12.61
CA LYS A 140 -10.43 -6.62 -13.53
C LYS A 140 -11.11 -5.47 -12.80
N TYR A 141 -11.65 -5.72 -11.60
CA TYR A 141 -12.27 -4.69 -10.78
C TYR A 141 -11.26 -3.61 -10.37
N LEU A 142 -10.10 -4.01 -9.85
CA LEU A 142 -9.01 -3.09 -9.47
C LEU A 142 -8.59 -2.20 -10.65
N ARG A 143 -8.39 -2.77 -11.84
CA ARG A 143 -8.04 -2.01 -13.05
C ARG A 143 -9.13 -1.03 -13.46
N ASN A 144 -10.40 -1.43 -13.37
CA ASN A 144 -11.52 -0.54 -13.69
C ASN A 144 -11.56 0.68 -12.75
N ASN A 145 -11.10 0.51 -11.50
CA ASN A 145 -10.94 1.57 -10.50
C ASN A 145 -9.56 2.24 -10.54
N ARG A 146 -8.77 2.02 -11.61
CA ARG A 146 -7.44 2.62 -11.81
C ARG A 146 -6.41 2.25 -10.74
N PHE A 147 -6.61 1.15 -10.03
CA PHE A 147 -5.63 0.63 -9.10
C PHE A 147 -4.72 -0.38 -9.82
N GLU A 148 -3.53 0.09 -10.21
CA GLU A 148 -2.51 -0.69 -10.94
C GLU A 148 -1.19 -0.82 -10.16
N ASN A 149 -1.21 -0.40 -8.88
CA ASN A 149 -0.03 -0.34 -8.02
C ASN A 149 0.53 -1.73 -7.67
N TYR A 150 -0.30 -2.77 -7.72
CA TYR A 150 0.10 -4.14 -7.41
C TYR A 150 0.07 -5.04 -8.64
N SER A 151 1.16 -5.76 -8.82
CA SER A 151 1.21 -6.90 -9.74
C SER A 151 0.33 -8.05 -9.24
N ARG A 152 -0.02 -8.98 -10.14
CA ARG A 152 -0.79 -10.18 -9.77
C ARG A 152 -0.16 -10.95 -8.60
N GLY A 153 1.18 -11.06 -8.56
CA GLY A 153 1.88 -11.73 -7.47
C GLY A 153 1.71 -11.02 -6.13
N GLN A 154 1.84 -9.70 -6.13
CA GLN A 154 1.64 -8.89 -4.92
C GLN A 154 0.19 -8.99 -4.41
N ILE A 155 -0.81 -8.95 -5.30
CA ILE A 155 -2.21 -9.18 -4.93
C ILE A 155 -2.38 -10.55 -4.24
N GLN A 156 -1.77 -11.60 -4.80
CA GLN A 156 -1.84 -12.94 -4.22
C GLN A 156 -1.20 -13.03 -2.83
N GLU A 157 -0.06 -12.38 -2.63
CA GLU A 157 0.60 -12.34 -1.31
C GLU A 157 -0.27 -11.57 -0.30
N ARG A 158 -0.82 -10.41 -0.68
CA ARG A 158 -1.73 -9.66 0.20
C ARG A 158 -2.98 -10.46 0.59
N LEU A 159 -3.58 -11.21 -0.35
CA LEU A 159 -4.70 -12.09 -0.04
C LEU A 159 -4.34 -13.22 0.92
N LYS A 160 -3.09 -13.73 0.88
CA LYS A 160 -2.61 -14.74 1.84
C LYS A 160 -2.43 -14.17 3.23
N GLU A 161 -1.94 -12.93 3.34
CA GLU A 161 -1.74 -12.23 4.62
C GLU A 161 -3.05 -12.06 5.40
N LEU A 162 -4.20 -11.99 4.72
CA LEU A 162 -5.52 -11.85 5.33
C LEU A 162 -6.04 -13.14 5.97
N ASN A 163 -5.49 -14.27 5.60
CA ASN A 163 -5.92 -15.58 6.13
C ASN A 163 -4.94 -16.08 7.18
N SER A 164 -5.43 -16.45 8.34
CA SER A 164 -4.63 -16.92 9.48
C SER A 164 -3.80 -18.18 9.19
N ASP A 165 -4.24 -18.99 8.22
CA ASP A 165 -3.54 -20.21 7.78
C ASP A 165 -2.59 -19.96 6.58
N GLY A 166 -2.49 -18.73 6.11
CA GLY A 166 -1.70 -18.34 4.94
C GLY A 166 -2.19 -18.93 3.62
N LYS A 167 -3.38 -19.55 3.60
CA LYS A 167 -4.00 -20.11 2.41
C LYS A 167 -5.12 -19.21 1.95
N SER A 168 -5.11 -18.85 0.69
CA SER A 168 -6.11 -17.96 0.10
C SER A 168 -6.71 -18.53 -1.19
N SER A 169 -6.35 -19.76 -1.58
CA SER A 169 -6.89 -20.40 -2.78
C SER A 169 -7.52 -21.75 -2.45
N ALA A 170 -8.67 -22.01 -3.03
CA ALA A 170 -9.44 -23.24 -2.88
C ALA A 170 -9.99 -23.72 -4.23
N VAL A 171 -10.50 -24.94 -4.26
CA VAL A 171 -11.28 -25.44 -5.39
C VAL A 171 -12.69 -25.68 -4.90
N LYS A 172 -13.66 -24.98 -5.48
CA LYS A 172 -15.09 -25.21 -5.22
C LYS A 172 -15.71 -26.05 -6.32
N GLY A 173 -16.39 -27.11 -5.91
CA GLY A 173 -17.16 -27.97 -6.80
C GLY A 173 -18.63 -27.55 -6.82
N PHE A 174 -19.27 -27.60 -7.98
CA PHE A 174 -20.70 -27.36 -8.13
C PHE A 174 -21.27 -28.21 -9.24
N LYS A 175 -22.58 -28.41 -9.20
CA LYS A 175 -23.30 -29.14 -10.25
C LYS A 175 -23.82 -28.10 -11.25
N GLY A 176 -23.30 -28.13 -12.47
CA GLY A 176 -23.73 -27.20 -13.52
C GLY A 176 -25.17 -27.46 -13.97
N SER A 177 -25.73 -26.51 -14.70
CA SER A 177 -27.08 -26.60 -15.31
C SER A 177 -27.24 -27.81 -16.24
N ASP A 178 -26.14 -28.32 -16.78
CA ASP A 178 -26.09 -29.56 -17.59
C ASP A 178 -26.08 -30.86 -16.74
N GLY A 179 -26.23 -30.75 -15.42
CA GLY A 179 -26.21 -31.86 -14.48
C GLY A 179 -24.83 -32.45 -14.19
N LYS A 180 -23.75 -31.96 -14.81
CA LYS A 180 -22.39 -32.44 -14.64
C LYS A 180 -21.70 -31.70 -13.49
N TRP A 181 -20.85 -32.45 -12.76
CA TRP A 181 -19.97 -31.86 -11.77
C TRP A 181 -18.87 -31.05 -12.46
N LYS A 182 -18.72 -29.81 -12.00
CA LYS A 182 -17.67 -28.86 -12.42
C LYS A 182 -16.91 -28.39 -11.21
N SER A 183 -15.69 -27.98 -11.41
CA SER A 183 -14.86 -27.35 -10.35
C SER A 183 -14.26 -26.05 -10.86
N ILE A 184 -14.12 -25.10 -9.96
CA ILE A 184 -13.53 -23.80 -10.25
C ILE A 184 -12.50 -23.48 -9.18
N ARG A 185 -11.34 -22.98 -9.61
CA ARG A 185 -10.34 -22.43 -8.68
C ARG A 185 -10.78 -21.04 -8.26
N VAL A 186 -10.86 -20.82 -6.96
CA VAL A 186 -11.27 -19.57 -6.34
C VAL A 186 -10.23 -19.12 -5.33
N TRP A 187 -10.28 -17.86 -5.01
CA TRP A 187 -9.57 -17.25 -3.89
C TRP A 187 -10.59 -16.92 -2.80
N HIS A 188 -10.15 -16.82 -1.57
CA HIS A 188 -11.01 -16.47 -0.45
C HIS A 188 -10.29 -15.53 0.51
N VAL A 189 -11.09 -14.75 1.20
CA VAL A 189 -10.70 -13.91 2.33
C VAL A 189 -11.74 -14.07 3.44
N PRO A 190 -11.44 -13.72 4.69
CA PRO A 190 -12.46 -13.58 5.70
C PRO A 190 -13.59 -12.66 5.22
N ALA A 191 -14.84 -13.01 5.53
CA ALA A 191 -15.97 -12.19 5.17
C ALA A 191 -15.86 -10.84 5.89
N PHE A 192 -15.99 -9.75 5.15
CA PHE A 192 -16.11 -8.43 5.72
C PHE A 192 -17.47 -8.34 6.42
N SER A 193 -17.47 -8.03 7.73
CA SER A 193 -18.69 -7.78 8.46
C SER A 193 -19.27 -6.46 8.02
N SER A 194 -20.45 -6.47 7.46
CA SER A 194 -21.25 -5.26 7.24
C SER A 194 -21.93 -4.84 8.56
N GLU A 195 -21.18 -4.67 9.64
CA GLU A 195 -21.66 -3.95 10.80
C GLU A 195 -21.66 -2.46 10.47
N VAL A 196 -22.67 -2.02 9.75
CA VAL A 196 -23.09 -0.63 9.84
C VAL A 196 -23.68 -0.50 11.26
N GLU A 197 -22.88 -0.05 12.21
CA GLU A 197 -23.43 0.55 13.44
C GLU A 197 -24.28 1.73 12.98
N ILE A 198 -25.58 1.48 12.84
CA ILE A 198 -26.53 2.58 12.73
C ILE A 198 -26.51 3.22 14.11
N PRO A 199 -25.98 4.44 14.29
CA PRO A 199 -26.06 5.09 15.57
C PRO A 199 -27.55 5.22 15.89
N ASP A 200 -27.97 4.74 17.07
CA ASP A 200 -29.31 4.95 17.59
C ASP A 200 -29.52 6.47 17.66
N VAL A 201 -30.23 6.98 16.66
CA VAL A 201 -30.69 8.36 16.68
C VAL A 201 -31.87 8.37 17.67
N GLU A 202 -31.62 8.76 18.92
CA GLU A 202 -32.68 9.11 19.86
C GLU A 202 -33.48 10.23 19.21
N ILE A 203 -34.66 9.89 18.71
CA ILE A 203 -35.62 10.85 18.22
C ILE A 203 -36.23 11.48 19.50
N HIS A 204 -35.74 12.64 19.88
CA HIS A 204 -36.45 13.49 20.84
C HIS A 204 -37.70 14.00 20.14
N GLU A 205 -38.86 13.43 20.50
CA GLU A 205 -40.16 14.02 20.19
C GLU A 205 -40.26 15.35 20.98
N GLU A 206 -39.97 16.46 20.29
CA GLU A 206 -40.35 17.77 20.84
C GLU A 206 -41.86 17.87 20.78
N GLU A 207 -42.48 17.87 21.99
CA GLU A 207 -43.89 18.23 22.16
C GLU A 207 -44.09 19.66 21.65
N VAL A 208 -44.85 19.79 20.55
CA VAL A 208 -45.27 21.10 20.04
C VAL A 208 -46.41 21.58 20.92
N PRO A 209 -46.24 22.69 21.70
CA PRO A 209 -47.36 23.24 22.48
C PRO A 209 -48.37 23.92 21.55
N PHE A 210 -49.64 23.56 21.72
CA PHE A 210 -50.78 24.22 21.10
C PHE A 210 -51.00 25.63 21.62
#